data_b6f329ef75c0c8578ded7e8591f43cfa
#
_entry.id   b6f329ef75c0c8578ded7e8591f43cfa
#
_cell.length_a   1.000
_cell.length_b   1.000
_cell.length_c   1.000
_cell.angle_alpha   90.00
_cell.angle_beta   90.00
_cell.angle_gamma   90.00
#
_symmetry.space_group_name_H-M   'P 1'
#
loop_
_entity.id
_entity.type
_entity.pdbx_description
1 polymer ?
#
loop_
_entity_poly.entity_id
_entity_poly.type
_entity_poly.pdbx_seq_one_letter_code
_entity_poly.pdbx_strand_id
1 'polypeptide(L)'
;VWGTFLISNYFQAVFQEKLTQRIMIDVRDTISRMIVGSSYAQYHKQTTGEYLSEYVNDVGNIESNAIKNLFSLLSDGTTVVFATIALAAYHLLFIPMILFLSILMLKIPSRLGKPMTVATTEMSNGNAAFSNQVTNVLNGFDVLLNANKLSRLQELVKTAAKRYAEVKVSYTKTNARISNSIAALSIFCQVMVDIMTSILAILGAIPLGAISSTGSIAASIFNSLSSLSNDAVQIKATHPLFDKVIQGSSKSAMANESTQEPAFQHALKVVDLSYSINGNKILDHLNLTFERGGKYAIVGRSGVGKSTLLKILDGQITDYIGHVYIDDQDLRTMTALTKISQYVDQNVYLFNDSVANNTSLWANKQKSGDSLQQALLKAKVDFVKSSDQMIEENGQNLSGGQKQRLALARFFYSPKPIAFVDEGTSALDAETARQVTKQFLNDPDMTL
;
A
#
# COMPACT_ATOMS: atom_id res chain seq x y z
N VAL A 1 30.55 -0.72 -35.38
CA VAL A 1 29.13 -0.27 -35.36
C VAL A 1 28.28 -1.21 -34.50
N TRP A 2 28.22 -2.55 -34.80
CA TRP A 2 27.37 -3.47 -34.04
C TRP A 2 27.82 -3.63 -32.55
N GLY A 3 29.13 -3.69 -32.30
CA GLY A 3 29.67 -3.80 -30.92
C GLY A 3 29.36 -2.55 -30.09
N THR A 4 29.53 -1.36 -30.63
CA THR A 4 29.18 -0.11 -29.94
C THR A 4 27.68 0.01 -29.68
N PHE A 5 26.85 -0.45 -30.63
CA PHE A 5 25.41 -0.52 -30.45
C PHE A 5 25.01 -1.43 -29.29
N LEU A 6 25.54 -2.66 -29.24
CA LEU A 6 25.23 -3.61 -28.15
C LEU A 6 25.68 -3.09 -26.78
N ILE A 7 26.86 -2.46 -26.69
CA ILE A 7 27.36 -1.86 -25.46
C ILE A 7 26.46 -0.68 -25.04
N SER A 8 26.08 0.20 -25.96
CA SER A 8 25.19 1.32 -25.69
C SER A 8 23.83 0.85 -25.21
N ASN A 9 23.26 -0.15 -25.86
CA ASN A 9 21.96 -0.73 -25.48
C ASN A 9 21.99 -1.37 -24.07
N TYR A 10 23.09 -2.05 -23.73
CA TYR A 10 23.29 -2.57 -22.37
C TYR A 10 23.29 -1.46 -21.32
N PHE A 11 24.09 -0.41 -21.52
CA PHE A 11 24.16 0.73 -20.57
C PHE A 11 22.83 1.47 -20.49
N GLN A 12 22.14 1.66 -21.61
CA GLN A 12 20.81 2.26 -21.64
C GLN A 12 19.82 1.44 -20.80
N ALA A 13 19.75 0.12 -21.01
CA ALA A 13 18.84 -0.75 -20.26
C ALA A 13 19.12 -0.73 -18.76
N VAL A 14 20.41 -0.81 -18.35
CA VAL A 14 20.81 -0.76 -16.93
C VAL A 14 20.50 0.60 -16.32
N PHE A 15 20.77 1.70 -17.03
CA PHE A 15 20.50 3.04 -16.54
C PHE A 15 18.98 3.29 -16.39
N GLN A 16 18.21 2.88 -17.39
CA GLN A 16 16.75 2.98 -17.37
C GLN A 16 16.16 2.21 -16.19
N GLU A 17 16.62 0.96 -15.94
CA GLU A 17 16.14 0.17 -14.82
C GLU A 17 16.52 0.80 -13.47
N LYS A 18 17.77 1.30 -13.32
CA LYS A 18 18.18 2.01 -12.09
C LYS A 18 17.31 3.23 -11.80
N LEU A 19 16.96 4.00 -12.83
CA LEU A 19 16.10 5.18 -12.68
C LEU A 19 14.66 4.76 -12.32
N THR A 20 14.15 3.74 -13.00
CA THR A 20 12.85 3.14 -12.69
C THR A 20 12.76 2.72 -11.22
N GLN A 21 13.75 1.97 -10.72
CA GLN A 21 13.75 1.49 -9.35
C GLN A 21 13.85 2.64 -8.31
N ARG A 22 14.57 3.72 -8.60
CA ARG A 22 14.55 4.92 -7.74
C ARG A 22 13.16 5.51 -7.62
N ILE A 23 12.48 5.70 -8.76
CA ILE A 23 11.10 6.20 -8.77
C ILE A 23 10.17 5.24 -8.00
N MET A 24 10.34 3.93 -8.17
CA MET A 24 9.52 2.94 -7.47
C MET A 24 9.74 2.93 -5.94
N ILE A 25 10.97 3.21 -5.48
CA ILE A 25 11.26 3.39 -4.06
C ILE A 25 10.48 4.60 -3.52
N ASP A 26 10.49 5.73 -4.23
CA ASP A 26 9.78 6.95 -3.82
C ASP A 26 8.25 6.75 -3.81
N VAL A 27 7.72 5.97 -4.77
CA VAL A 27 6.29 5.60 -4.80
C VAL A 27 5.93 4.75 -3.56
N ARG A 28 6.72 3.71 -3.25
CA ARG A 28 6.50 2.87 -2.07
C ARG A 28 6.64 3.65 -0.76
N ASP A 29 7.62 4.56 -0.68
CA ASP A 29 7.79 5.44 0.46
C ASP A 29 6.58 6.38 0.63
N THR A 30 6.01 6.88 -0.47
CA THR A 30 4.79 7.69 -0.44
C THR A 30 3.59 6.90 0.10
N ILE A 31 3.41 5.63 -0.30
CA ILE A 31 2.39 4.74 0.27
C ILE A 31 2.64 4.53 1.77
N SER A 32 3.89 4.30 2.17
CA SER A 32 4.27 4.12 3.58
C SER A 32 3.96 5.36 4.41
N ARG A 33 4.28 6.56 3.91
CA ARG A 33 3.94 7.84 4.57
C ARG A 33 2.42 8.04 4.70
N MET A 34 1.66 7.63 3.71
CA MET A 34 0.19 7.66 3.76
C MET A 34 -0.34 6.79 4.90
N ILE A 35 0.19 5.56 5.03
CA ILE A 35 -0.21 4.63 6.09
C ILE A 35 0.18 5.20 7.46
N VAL A 36 1.41 5.73 7.61
CA VAL A 36 1.89 6.35 8.86
C VAL A 36 1.01 7.52 9.30
N GLY A 37 0.49 8.30 8.36
CA GLY A 37 -0.40 9.42 8.68
C GLY A 37 -1.89 9.06 8.75
N SER A 38 -2.26 7.80 8.57
CA SER A 38 -3.66 7.36 8.66
C SER A 38 -4.10 7.23 10.12
N SER A 39 -5.36 7.59 10.41
CA SER A 39 -5.96 7.26 11.71
C SER A 39 -6.20 5.74 11.83
N TYR A 40 -6.36 5.25 13.06
CA TYR A 40 -6.68 3.84 13.32
C TYR A 40 -7.89 3.36 12.49
N ALA A 41 -8.97 4.15 12.47
CA ALA A 41 -10.17 3.82 11.71
C ALA A 41 -9.96 3.83 10.19
N GLN A 42 -9.07 4.71 9.68
CA GLN A 42 -8.73 4.74 8.26
C GLN A 42 -7.92 3.52 7.86
N TYR A 43 -6.90 3.16 8.66
CA TYR A 43 -6.08 1.98 8.41
C TYR A 43 -6.92 0.69 8.38
N HIS A 44 -7.84 0.52 9.33
CA HIS A 44 -8.67 -0.68 9.43
C HIS A 44 -9.87 -0.74 8.44
N LYS A 45 -10.02 0.27 7.57
CA LYS A 45 -10.97 0.18 6.43
C LYS A 45 -10.50 -0.76 5.33
N GLN A 46 -9.20 -1.00 5.24
CA GLN A 46 -8.59 -1.92 4.29
C GLN A 46 -8.03 -3.14 5.02
N THR A 47 -7.98 -4.24 4.31
CA THR A 47 -7.37 -5.48 4.81
C THR A 47 -5.87 -5.49 4.50
N THR A 48 -5.10 -6.33 5.22
CA THR A 48 -3.67 -6.55 4.93
C THR A 48 -3.44 -7.01 3.48
N GLY A 49 -4.35 -7.84 2.94
CA GLY A 49 -4.26 -8.30 1.55
C GLY A 49 -4.45 -7.17 0.53
N GLU A 50 -5.29 -6.17 0.84
CA GLU A 50 -5.46 -4.98 -0.01
C GLU A 50 -4.21 -4.11 0.01
N TYR A 51 -3.64 -3.82 1.18
CA TYR A 51 -2.36 -3.12 1.29
C TYR A 51 -1.22 -3.85 0.57
N LEU A 52 -1.12 -5.17 0.74
CA LEU A 52 -0.13 -5.97 0.02
C LEU A 52 -0.31 -5.85 -1.50
N SER A 53 -1.55 -5.88 -1.98
CA SER A 53 -1.86 -5.68 -3.40
C SER A 53 -1.44 -4.29 -3.90
N GLU A 54 -1.58 -3.25 -3.10
CA GLU A 54 -1.09 -1.91 -3.43
C GLU A 54 0.43 -1.87 -3.59
N TYR A 55 1.17 -2.41 -2.61
CA TYR A 55 2.64 -2.42 -2.64
C TYR A 55 3.25 -3.26 -3.76
N VAL A 56 2.59 -4.34 -4.16
CA VAL A 56 3.13 -5.31 -5.12
C VAL A 56 2.50 -5.12 -6.50
N ASN A 57 1.17 -5.21 -6.59
CA ASN A 57 0.47 -5.25 -7.87
C ASN A 57 0.25 -3.85 -8.45
N ASP A 58 -0.25 -2.88 -7.66
CA ASP A 58 -0.53 -1.53 -8.17
C ASP A 58 0.77 -0.81 -8.51
N VAL A 59 1.79 -0.91 -7.63
CA VAL A 59 3.13 -0.38 -7.92
C VAL A 59 3.76 -1.06 -9.14
N GLY A 60 3.63 -2.38 -9.29
CA GLY A 60 4.07 -3.11 -10.47
C GLY A 60 3.37 -2.68 -11.76
N ASN A 61 2.08 -2.37 -11.68
CA ASN A 61 1.32 -1.81 -12.81
C ASN A 61 1.77 -0.38 -13.16
N ILE A 62 2.06 0.46 -12.17
CA ILE A 62 2.63 1.80 -12.38
C ILE A 62 4.01 1.67 -13.03
N GLU A 63 4.87 0.78 -12.56
CA GLU A 63 6.19 0.53 -13.14
C GLU A 63 6.08 0.14 -14.62
N SER A 64 5.29 -0.89 -14.92
CA SER A 64 5.24 -1.48 -16.26
C SER A 64 4.46 -0.63 -17.27
N ASN A 65 3.33 -0.05 -16.85
CA ASN A 65 2.39 0.61 -17.75
C ASN A 65 2.50 2.15 -17.74
N ALA A 66 3.22 2.74 -16.79
CA ALA A 66 3.47 4.17 -16.77
C ALA A 66 4.96 4.49 -16.95
N ILE A 67 5.83 4.09 -16.01
CA ILE A 67 7.22 4.55 -16.01
C ILE A 67 8.02 3.97 -17.17
N LYS A 68 7.92 2.66 -17.43
CA LYS A 68 8.62 2.04 -18.58
C LYS A 68 8.10 2.58 -19.89
N ASN A 69 6.79 2.80 -20.01
CA ASN A 69 6.21 3.41 -21.21
C ASN A 69 6.62 4.87 -21.41
N LEU A 70 6.90 5.64 -20.33
CA LEU A 70 7.43 6.99 -20.47
C LEU A 70 8.82 7.00 -21.15
N PHE A 71 9.68 6.04 -20.83
CA PHE A 71 10.97 5.88 -21.53
C PHE A 71 10.81 5.44 -22.98
N SER A 72 9.83 4.55 -23.24
CA SER A 72 9.46 4.15 -24.60
C SER A 72 8.99 5.34 -25.42
N LEU A 73 8.15 6.23 -24.86
CA LEU A 73 7.72 7.47 -25.53
C LEU A 73 8.90 8.34 -25.99
N LEU A 74 9.94 8.48 -25.17
CA LEU A 74 11.14 9.25 -25.55
C LEU A 74 11.91 8.58 -26.69
N SER A 75 12.12 7.27 -26.62
CA SER A 75 12.82 6.48 -27.64
C SER A 75 12.07 6.49 -28.97
N ASP A 76 10.78 6.18 -28.94
CA ASP A 76 9.95 6.14 -30.14
C ASP A 76 9.74 7.53 -30.74
N GLY A 77 9.62 8.57 -29.90
CA GLY A 77 9.56 9.95 -30.36
C GLY A 77 10.81 10.37 -31.12
N THR A 78 12.00 10.02 -30.61
CA THR A 78 13.25 10.28 -31.34
C THR A 78 13.33 9.50 -32.64
N THR A 79 12.88 8.26 -32.66
CA THR A 79 12.82 7.43 -33.88
C THR A 79 11.91 8.07 -34.94
N VAL A 80 10.72 8.53 -34.57
CA VAL A 80 9.80 9.22 -35.51
C VAL A 80 10.42 10.47 -36.08
N VAL A 81 11.11 11.31 -35.30
CA VAL A 81 11.75 12.52 -35.75
C VAL A 81 12.87 12.21 -36.79
N PHE A 82 13.81 11.34 -36.44
CA PHE A 82 14.93 11.00 -37.32
C PHE A 82 14.49 10.28 -38.58
N ALA A 83 13.53 9.35 -38.47
CA ALA A 83 12.98 8.65 -39.62
C ALA A 83 12.18 9.61 -40.55
N THR A 84 11.49 10.61 -40.00
CA THR A 84 10.81 11.65 -40.80
C THR A 84 11.81 12.50 -41.56
N ILE A 85 12.92 12.91 -40.90
CA ILE A 85 14.01 13.64 -41.58
C ILE A 85 14.62 12.80 -42.73
N ALA A 86 14.87 11.50 -42.45
CA ALA A 86 15.40 10.60 -43.48
C ALA A 86 14.44 10.42 -44.67
N LEU A 87 13.13 10.35 -44.42
CA LEU A 87 12.15 10.25 -45.49
C LEU A 87 12.02 11.55 -46.28
N ALA A 88 12.12 12.71 -45.62
CA ALA A 88 12.13 14.04 -46.26
C ALA A 88 13.31 14.25 -47.21
N ALA A 89 14.44 13.56 -46.97
CA ALA A 89 15.60 13.60 -47.89
C ALA A 89 15.31 12.97 -49.26
N TYR A 90 14.32 12.09 -49.38
CA TYR A 90 13.85 11.58 -50.67
C TYR A 90 12.96 12.57 -51.41
N HIS A 91 11.99 13.17 -50.68
CA HIS A 91 11.10 14.18 -51.28
C HIS A 91 10.35 14.96 -50.18
N LEU A 92 10.27 16.30 -50.30
CA LEU A 92 9.68 17.18 -49.27
C LEU A 92 8.17 16.96 -49.04
N LEU A 93 7.45 16.41 -50.02
CA LEU A 93 6.00 16.07 -49.89
C LEU A 93 5.72 15.04 -48.80
N PHE A 94 6.71 14.26 -48.39
CA PHE A 94 6.52 13.33 -47.28
C PHE A 94 6.29 14.04 -45.93
N ILE A 95 6.82 15.26 -45.73
CA ILE A 95 6.67 15.99 -44.45
C ILE A 95 5.19 16.28 -44.13
N PRO A 96 4.42 17.00 -44.96
CA PRO A 96 3.03 17.29 -44.65
C PRO A 96 2.17 16.02 -44.57
N MET A 97 2.48 15.00 -45.37
CA MET A 97 1.78 13.73 -45.33
C MET A 97 2.00 13.00 -44.01
N ILE A 98 3.26 12.85 -43.52
CA ILE A 98 3.58 12.21 -42.26
C ILE A 98 2.97 12.99 -41.10
N LEU A 99 3.04 14.33 -41.12
CA LEU A 99 2.42 15.15 -40.08
C LEU A 99 0.91 14.90 -39.97
N PHE A 100 0.22 14.87 -41.13
CA PHE A 100 -1.22 14.58 -41.16
C PHE A 100 -1.55 13.18 -40.61
N LEU A 101 -0.84 12.15 -41.09
CA LEU A 101 -1.04 10.78 -40.67
C LEU A 101 -0.65 10.57 -39.18
N SER A 102 0.38 11.25 -38.68
CA SER A 102 0.78 11.23 -37.27
C SER A 102 -0.31 11.84 -36.36
N ILE A 103 -0.90 12.96 -36.80
CA ILE A 103 -2.03 13.55 -36.04
C ILE A 103 -3.21 12.57 -35.96
N LEU A 104 -3.49 11.88 -37.08
CA LEU A 104 -4.55 10.85 -37.09
C LEU A 104 -4.25 9.70 -36.13
N MET A 105 -3.00 9.20 -36.16
CA MET A 105 -2.50 8.12 -35.30
C MET A 105 -2.54 8.46 -33.80
N LEU A 106 -2.36 9.73 -33.41
CA LEU A 106 -2.40 10.16 -32.01
C LEU A 106 -3.81 10.51 -31.53
N LYS A 107 -4.67 11.12 -32.37
CA LYS A 107 -6.01 11.56 -31.98
C LYS A 107 -7.04 10.44 -31.89
N ILE A 108 -7.01 9.46 -32.76
CA ILE A 108 -8.01 8.39 -32.78
C ILE A 108 -7.87 7.51 -31.52
N PRO A 109 -6.68 7.00 -31.17
CA PRO A 109 -6.52 6.16 -29.99
C PRO A 109 -6.75 6.89 -28.66
N SER A 110 -6.51 8.21 -28.60
CA SER A 110 -6.76 8.98 -27.37
C SER A 110 -8.23 8.90 -26.89
N ARG A 111 -9.17 8.65 -27.80
CA ARG A 111 -10.59 8.42 -27.48
C ARG A 111 -10.87 7.04 -26.88
N LEU A 112 -9.95 6.09 -27.08
CA LEU A 112 -10.04 4.72 -26.55
C LEU A 112 -9.50 4.57 -25.13
N GLY A 113 -8.96 5.63 -24.53
CA GLY A 113 -8.38 5.59 -23.18
C GLY A 113 -9.39 5.27 -22.06
N LYS A 114 -10.64 5.76 -22.16
CA LYS A 114 -11.65 5.52 -21.10
C LYS A 114 -11.95 4.03 -20.84
N PRO A 115 -12.23 3.19 -21.86
CA PRO A 115 -12.41 1.76 -21.64
C PRO A 115 -11.20 1.09 -20.98
N MET A 116 -9.99 1.53 -21.34
CA MET A 116 -8.76 0.98 -20.76
C MET A 116 -8.59 1.37 -19.30
N THR A 117 -8.92 2.61 -18.92
CA THR A 117 -8.92 3.06 -17.52
C THR A 117 -9.85 2.22 -16.65
N VAL A 118 -11.07 1.96 -17.12
CA VAL A 118 -12.04 1.10 -16.42
C VAL A 118 -11.47 -0.32 -16.27
N ALA A 119 -10.95 -0.90 -17.34
CA ALA A 119 -10.40 -2.26 -17.31
C ALA A 119 -9.17 -2.36 -16.37
N THR A 120 -8.33 -1.33 -16.30
CA THR A 120 -7.18 -1.27 -15.38
C THR A 120 -7.64 -1.20 -13.92
N THR A 121 -8.66 -0.40 -13.62
CA THR A 121 -9.22 -0.30 -12.28
C THR A 121 -9.88 -1.61 -11.84
N GLU A 122 -10.66 -2.26 -12.72
CA GLU A 122 -11.25 -3.57 -12.46
C GLU A 122 -10.19 -4.64 -12.22
N MET A 123 -9.08 -4.60 -12.97
CA MET A 123 -7.96 -5.50 -12.81
C MET A 123 -7.26 -5.31 -11.45
N SER A 124 -7.03 -4.06 -11.01
CA SER A 124 -6.48 -3.74 -9.69
C SER A 124 -7.39 -4.26 -8.57
N ASN A 125 -8.70 -3.97 -8.65
CA ASN A 125 -9.67 -4.47 -7.68
C ASN A 125 -9.75 -6.02 -7.67
N GLY A 126 -9.66 -6.65 -8.83
CA GLY A 126 -9.61 -8.10 -8.95
C GLY A 126 -8.37 -8.71 -8.29
N ASN A 127 -7.20 -8.08 -8.44
CA ASN A 127 -5.97 -8.46 -7.76
C ASN A 127 -6.10 -8.36 -6.24
N ALA A 128 -6.64 -7.24 -5.74
CA ALA A 128 -6.86 -7.03 -4.31
C ALA A 128 -7.80 -8.09 -3.72
N ALA A 129 -8.92 -8.36 -4.39
CA ALA A 129 -9.88 -9.36 -3.97
C ALA A 129 -9.29 -10.78 -3.96
N PHE A 130 -8.49 -11.13 -4.97
CA PHE A 130 -7.79 -12.42 -5.04
C PHE A 130 -6.78 -12.56 -3.92
N SER A 131 -5.90 -11.56 -3.71
CA SER A 131 -4.88 -11.55 -2.66
C SER A 131 -5.52 -11.70 -1.27
N ASN A 132 -6.61 -10.96 -1.02
CA ASN A 132 -7.35 -11.00 0.23
C ASN A 132 -7.95 -12.40 0.47
N GLN A 133 -8.60 -12.99 -0.55
CA GLN A 133 -9.19 -14.33 -0.43
C GLN A 133 -8.13 -15.41 -0.18
N VAL A 134 -7.00 -15.35 -0.86
CA VAL A 134 -5.89 -16.29 -0.64
C VAL A 134 -5.32 -16.16 0.77
N THR A 135 -5.05 -14.94 1.22
CA THR A 135 -4.56 -14.67 2.59
C THR A 135 -5.55 -15.20 3.65
N ASN A 136 -6.85 -14.94 3.47
CA ASN A 136 -7.88 -15.44 4.39
C ASN A 136 -7.90 -16.97 4.48
N VAL A 137 -7.81 -17.65 3.33
CA VAL A 137 -7.84 -19.12 3.29
C VAL A 137 -6.57 -19.72 3.88
N LEU A 138 -5.40 -19.12 3.63
CA LEU A 138 -4.12 -19.56 4.19
C LEU A 138 -4.08 -19.37 5.70
N ASN A 139 -4.58 -18.26 6.22
CA ASN A 139 -4.70 -18.02 7.68
C ASN A 139 -5.65 -19.01 8.36
N GLY A 140 -6.60 -19.60 7.62
CA GLY A 140 -7.51 -20.63 8.11
C GLY A 140 -6.98 -22.06 7.96
N PHE A 141 -5.71 -22.29 7.56
CA PHE A 141 -5.17 -23.61 7.28
C PHE A 141 -5.35 -24.60 8.43
N ASP A 142 -4.96 -24.23 9.64
CA ASP A 142 -5.04 -25.11 10.81
C ASP A 142 -6.49 -25.50 11.18
N VAL A 143 -7.42 -24.56 10.98
CA VAL A 143 -8.85 -24.82 11.20
C VAL A 143 -9.35 -25.87 10.21
N LEU A 144 -8.98 -25.75 8.94
CA LEU A 144 -9.36 -26.71 7.90
C LEU A 144 -8.67 -28.05 8.08
N LEU A 145 -7.42 -28.07 8.53
CA LEU A 145 -6.66 -29.28 8.83
C LEU A 145 -7.34 -30.05 9.98
N ASN A 146 -7.57 -29.37 11.11
CA ASN A 146 -8.19 -29.99 12.29
C ASN A 146 -9.63 -30.47 12.03
N ALA A 147 -10.34 -29.82 11.13
CA ALA A 147 -11.68 -30.23 10.70
C ALA A 147 -11.67 -31.32 9.62
N ASN A 148 -10.48 -31.81 9.17
CA ASN A 148 -10.32 -32.73 8.03
C ASN A 148 -11.00 -32.20 6.75
N LYS A 149 -10.83 -30.90 6.45
CA LYS A 149 -11.44 -30.18 5.32
C LYS A 149 -10.43 -29.48 4.40
N LEU A 150 -9.18 -29.98 4.33
CA LEU A 150 -8.13 -29.35 3.49
C LEU A 150 -8.50 -29.28 2.00
N SER A 151 -9.31 -30.22 1.49
CA SER A 151 -9.81 -30.14 0.11
C SER A 151 -10.62 -28.85 -0.15
N ARG A 152 -11.25 -28.29 0.89
CA ARG A 152 -11.99 -27.02 0.80
C ARG A 152 -11.07 -25.83 0.53
N LEU A 153 -9.83 -25.85 1.08
CA LEU A 153 -8.82 -24.83 0.79
C LEU A 153 -8.55 -24.76 -0.72
N GLN A 154 -8.28 -25.94 -1.34
CA GLN A 154 -8.03 -26.00 -2.79
C GLN A 154 -9.23 -25.48 -3.60
N GLU A 155 -10.44 -25.83 -3.21
CA GLU A 155 -11.67 -25.40 -3.87
C GLU A 155 -11.87 -23.87 -3.78
N LEU A 156 -11.66 -23.28 -2.59
CA LEU A 156 -11.78 -21.85 -2.36
C LEU A 156 -10.75 -21.05 -3.15
N VAL A 157 -9.47 -21.46 -3.12
CA VAL A 157 -8.42 -20.84 -3.91
C VAL A 157 -8.70 -20.96 -5.41
N LYS A 158 -9.12 -22.16 -5.89
CA LYS A 158 -9.50 -22.36 -7.29
C LYS A 158 -10.66 -21.48 -7.72
N THR A 159 -11.64 -21.25 -6.85
CA THR A 159 -12.78 -20.37 -7.13
C THR A 159 -12.34 -18.92 -7.23
N ALA A 160 -11.49 -18.46 -6.30
CA ALA A 160 -10.91 -17.11 -6.34
C ALA A 160 -10.05 -16.90 -7.60
N ALA A 161 -9.22 -17.88 -7.95
CA ALA A 161 -8.39 -17.85 -9.16
C ALA A 161 -9.23 -17.79 -10.45
N LYS A 162 -10.36 -18.50 -10.52
CA LYS A 162 -11.27 -18.43 -11.66
C LYS A 162 -11.85 -17.02 -11.84
N ARG A 163 -12.34 -16.40 -10.75
CA ARG A 163 -12.88 -15.02 -10.79
C ARG A 163 -11.81 -14.03 -11.26
N TYR A 164 -10.60 -14.14 -10.71
CA TYR A 164 -9.48 -13.30 -11.13
C TYR A 164 -9.12 -13.51 -12.60
N ALA A 165 -9.11 -14.77 -13.08
CA ALA A 165 -8.86 -15.10 -14.48
C ALA A 165 -9.89 -14.47 -15.43
N GLU A 166 -11.17 -14.42 -15.06
CA GLU A 166 -12.22 -13.76 -15.82
C GLU A 166 -11.97 -12.25 -15.97
N VAL A 167 -11.59 -11.59 -14.89
CA VAL A 167 -11.22 -10.17 -14.89
C VAL A 167 -9.99 -9.93 -15.78
N LYS A 168 -8.94 -10.77 -15.62
CA LYS A 168 -7.72 -10.70 -16.43
C LYS A 168 -8.00 -10.90 -17.92
N VAL A 169 -8.86 -11.86 -18.26
CA VAL A 169 -9.28 -12.08 -19.65
C VAL A 169 -10.06 -10.87 -20.18
N SER A 170 -10.95 -10.26 -19.40
CA SER A 170 -11.67 -9.06 -19.78
C SER A 170 -10.73 -7.87 -20.05
N TYR A 171 -9.77 -7.63 -19.16
CA TYR A 171 -8.70 -6.66 -19.35
C TYR A 171 -7.93 -6.91 -20.65
N THR A 172 -7.48 -8.16 -20.86
CA THR A 172 -6.71 -8.53 -22.06
C THR A 172 -7.53 -8.35 -23.35
N LYS A 173 -8.83 -8.67 -23.33
CA LYS A 173 -9.73 -8.43 -24.46
C LYS A 173 -9.83 -6.94 -24.80
N THR A 174 -9.97 -6.08 -23.81
CA THR A 174 -10.04 -4.63 -23.98
C THR A 174 -8.71 -4.10 -24.54
N ASN A 175 -7.59 -4.50 -23.94
CA ASN A 175 -6.25 -4.11 -24.39
C ASN A 175 -5.98 -4.58 -25.82
N ALA A 176 -6.27 -5.83 -26.15
CA ALA A 176 -6.07 -6.38 -27.50
C ALA A 176 -6.93 -5.68 -28.55
N ARG A 177 -8.18 -5.33 -28.23
CA ARG A 177 -9.03 -4.54 -29.15
C ARG A 177 -8.41 -3.18 -29.46
N ILE A 178 -7.93 -2.48 -28.44
CA ILE A 178 -7.30 -1.16 -28.58
C ILE A 178 -6.02 -1.28 -29.41
N SER A 179 -5.11 -2.17 -29.00
CA SER A 179 -3.82 -2.36 -29.68
C SER A 179 -3.99 -2.79 -31.14
N ASN A 180 -4.90 -3.71 -31.43
CA ASN A 180 -5.18 -4.13 -32.81
C ASN A 180 -5.83 -3.01 -33.64
N SER A 181 -6.65 -2.16 -33.03
CA SER A 181 -7.22 -0.99 -33.74
C SER A 181 -6.11 0.02 -34.10
N ILE A 182 -5.14 0.24 -33.20
CA ILE A 182 -3.98 1.10 -33.43
C ILE A 182 -3.08 0.50 -34.53
N ALA A 183 -2.82 -0.81 -34.46
CA ALA A 183 -2.01 -1.52 -35.46
C ALA A 183 -2.68 -1.47 -36.85
N ALA A 184 -3.98 -1.66 -36.96
CA ALA A 184 -4.70 -1.56 -38.21
C ALA A 184 -4.58 -0.15 -38.80
N LEU A 185 -4.69 0.90 -37.98
CA LEU A 185 -4.49 2.28 -38.40
C LEU A 185 -3.03 2.52 -38.85
N SER A 186 -2.04 1.96 -38.16
CA SER A 186 -0.63 2.01 -38.52
C SER A 186 -0.39 1.41 -39.90
N ILE A 187 -0.91 0.22 -40.16
CA ILE A 187 -0.81 -0.45 -41.49
C ILE A 187 -1.46 0.40 -42.56
N PHE A 188 -2.64 0.97 -42.32
CA PHE A 188 -3.30 1.87 -43.24
C PHE A 188 -2.40 3.08 -43.60
N CYS A 189 -1.78 3.72 -42.60
CA CYS A 189 -0.88 4.83 -42.79
C CYS A 189 0.39 4.44 -43.62
N GLN A 190 0.95 3.25 -43.35
CA GLN A 190 2.08 2.71 -44.12
C GLN A 190 1.70 2.54 -45.59
N VAL A 191 0.58 1.93 -45.89
CA VAL A 191 0.08 1.73 -47.26
C VAL A 191 -0.12 3.08 -47.97
N MET A 192 -0.60 4.11 -47.28
CA MET A 192 -0.72 5.45 -47.84
C MET A 192 0.63 6.04 -48.28
N VAL A 193 1.68 5.85 -47.48
CA VAL A 193 3.06 6.28 -47.82
C VAL A 193 3.60 5.47 -48.98
N ASP A 194 3.37 4.15 -49.04
CA ASP A 194 3.82 3.29 -50.14
C ASP A 194 3.16 3.67 -51.46
N ILE A 195 1.87 4.00 -51.45
CA ILE A 195 1.16 4.52 -52.64
C ILE A 195 1.79 5.83 -53.08
N MET A 196 2.01 6.79 -52.19
CA MET A 196 2.63 8.09 -52.51
C MET A 196 4.03 7.90 -53.10
N THR A 197 4.84 7.03 -52.47
CA THR A 197 6.17 6.66 -52.95
C THR A 197 6.12 6.10 -54.38
N SER A 198 5.20 5.18 -54.63
CA SER A 198 5.03 4.56 -55.94
C SER A 198 4.64 5.60 -57.02
N ILE A 199 3.74 6.53 -56.67
CA ILE A 199 3.35 7.63 -57.57
C ILE A 199 4.57 8.51 -57.91
N LEU A 200 5.35 8.92 -56.87
CA LEU A 200 6.54 9.77 -57.09
C LEU A 200 7.63 9.06 -57.93
N ALA A 201 7.77 7.73 -57.76
CA ALA A 201 8.70 6.93 -58.56
C ALA A 201 8.25 6.82 -60.02
N ILE A 202 6.95 6.63 -60.29
CA ILE A 202 6.40 6.60 -61.65
C ILE A 202 6.56 7.97 -62.35
N LEU A 203 6.40 9.06 -61.59
CA LEU A 203 6.61 10.42 -62.08
C LEU A 203 8.10 10.78 -62.26
N GLY A 204 9.03 9.89 -61.92
CA GLY A 204 10.47 10.11 -62.02
C GLY A 204 11.04 11.08 -60.95
N ALA A 205 10.25 11.44 -59.93
CA ALA A 205 10.67 12.34 -58.86
C ALA A 205 11.63 11.69 -57.86
N ILE A 206 11.56 10.36 -57.74
CA ILE A 206 12.45 9.54 -56.91
C ILE A 206 12.89 8.27 -57.66
N PRO A 207 14.08 7.69 -57.33
CA PRO A 207 14.53 6.46 -57.97
C PRO A 207 13.62 5.28 -57.64
N LEU A 208 13.40 4.33 -58.56
CA LEU A 208 12.61 3.13 -58.34
C LEU A 208 13.14 2.29 -57.16
N GLY A 209 14.48 2.26 -56.96
CA GLY A 209 15.08 1.60 -55.81
C GLY A 209 14.74 2.22 -54.44
N ALA A 210 14.25 3.47 -54.41
CA ALA A 210 13.83 4.13 -53.18
C ALA A 210 12.53 3.54 -52.60
N ILE A 211 11.71 2.83 -53.36
CA ILE A 211 10.45 2.25 -52.91
C ILE A 211 10.67 1.34 -51.69
N SER A 212 11.66 0.47 -51.72
CA SER A 212 11.98 -0.45 -50.61
C SER A 212 12.49 0.28 -49.37
N SER A 213 13.37 1.30 -49.57
CA SER A 213 13.95 2.05 -48.44
C SER A 213 12.93 3.01 -47.80
N THR A 214 12.11 3.69 -48.59
CA THR A 214 11.04 4.57 -48.06
C THR A 214 9.96 3.77 -47.37
N GLY A 215 9.58 2.59 -47.89
CA GLY A 215 8.67 1.67 -47.21
C GLY A 215 9.18 1.19 -45.85
N SER A 216 10.48 0.85 -45.76
CA SER A 216 11.11 0.46 -44.48
C SER A 216 11.16 1.61 -43.47
N ILE A 217 11.45 2.84 -43.94
CA ILE A 217 11.45 4.05 -43.08
C ILE A 217 10.02 4.37 -42.65
N ALA A 218 9.03 4.30 -43.54
CA ALA A 218 7.62 4.51 -43.20
C ALA A 218 7.13 3.49 -42.19
N ALA A 219 7.49 2.20 -42.36
CA ALA A 219 7.19 1.17 -41.38
C ALA A 219 7.77 1.49 -39.99
N SER A 220 9.03 1.98 -39.94
CA SER A 220 9.65 2.40 -38.67
C SER A 220 8.88 3.55 -38.03
N ILE A 221 8.48 4.59 -38.79
CA ILE A 221 7.69 5.72 -38.27
C ILE A 221 6.36 5.25 -37.70
N PHE A 222 5.58 4.48 -38.48
CA PHE A 222 4.23 4.12 -38.04
C PHE A 222 4.20 3.02 -37.00
N ASN A 223 5.20 2.16 -36.89
CA ASN A 223 5.39 1.24 -35.78
C ASN A 223 5.71 2.01 -34.49
N SER A 224 6.63 2.96 -34.53
CA SER A 224 6.91 3.84 -33.39
C SER A 224 5.71 4.70 -32.99
N LEU A 225 4.95 5.26 -33.95
CA LEU A 225 3.69 5.97 -33.64
C LEU A 225 2.63 5.06 -33.05
N SER A 226 2.57 3.80 -33.47
CA SER A 226 1.68 2.79 -32.87
C SER A 226 2.05 2.50 -31.43
N SER A 227 3.36 2.31 -31.14
CA SER A 227 3.90 2.19 -29.80
C SER A 227 3.54 3.40 -28.95
N LEU A 228 3.89 4.62 -29.39
CA LEU A 228 3.56 5.89 -28.72
C LEU A 228 2.07 5.99 -28.37
N SER A 229 1.20 5.60 -29.29
CA SER A 229 -0.26 5.64 -29.08
C SER A 229 -0.71 4.62 -28.02
N ASN A 230 -0.17 3.40 -28.04
CA ASN A 230 -0.44 2.38 -27.04
C ASN A 230 0.09 2.82 -25.66
N ASP A 231 1.32 3.31 -25.60
CA ASP A 231 1.95 3.75 -24.36
C ASP A 231 1.20 4.91 -23.72
N ALA A 232 0.75 5.88 -24.52
CA ALA A 232 -0.07 6.99 -24.06
C ALA A 232 -1.43 6.51 -23.46
N VAL A 233 -2.06 5.50 -24.09
CA VAL A 233 -3.29 4.88 -23.57
C VAL A 233 -3.02 4.17 -22.25
N GLN A 234 -1.94 3.41 -22.12
CA GLN A 234 -1.56 2.68 -20.91
C GLN A 234 -1.20 3.65 -19.78
N ILE A 235 -0.39 4.67 -20.03
CA ILE A 235 -0.06 5.71 -19.04
C ILE A 235 -1.34 6.38 -18.52
N LYS A 236 -2.25 6.76 -19.43
CA LYS A 236 -3.53 7.35 -19.01
C LYS A 236 -4.40 6.39 -18.20
N ALA A 237 -4.36 5.10 -18.52
CA ALA A 237 -5.13 4.08 -17.83
C ALA A 237 -4.61 3.83 -16.39
N THR A 238 -3.35 4.12 -16.09
CA THR A 238 -2.79 4.00 -14.73
C THR A 238 -3.05 5.22 -13.84
N HIS A 239 -3.62 6.31 -14.36
CA HIS A 239 -3.92 7.53 -13.59
C HIS A 239 -4.69 7.26 -12.28
N PRO A 240 -5.75 6.41 -12.25
CA PRO A 240 -6.46 6.11 -11.02
C PRO A 240 -5.59 5.45 -9.93
N LEU A 241 -4.55 4.70 -10.32
CA LEU A 241 -3.61 4.09 -9.39
C LEU A 241 -2.70 5.15 -8.75
N PHE A 242 -2.26 6.14 -9.55
CA PHE A 242 -1.55 7.31 -9.01
C PHE A 242 -2.43 8.14 -8.09
N ASP A 243 -3.68 8.40 -8.47
CA ASP A 243 -4.62 9.15 -7.64
C ASP A 243 -4.84 8.49 -6.28
N LYS A 244 -4.95 7.16 -6.25
CA LYS A 244 -5.06 6.38 -5.03
C LYS A 244 -3.87 6.62 -4.09
N VAL A 245 -2.64 6.66 -4.63
CA VAL A 245 -1.41 6.93 -3.89
C VAL A 245 -1.32 8.40 -3.45
N ILE A 246 -1.66 9.36 -4.31
CA ILE A 246 -1.50 10.80 -4.05
C ILE A 246 -2.58 11.34 -3.10
N GLN A 247 -3.85 10.96 -3.30
CA GLN A 247 -4.96 11.44 -2.46
C GLN A 247 -4.85 10.94 -1.01
N GLY A 248 -4.29 9.75 -0.82
CA GLY A 248 -3.96 9.25 0.51
C GLY A 248 -2.91 10.11 1.21
N SER A 249 -1.88 10.58 0.50
CA SER A 249 -0.80 11.39 1.09
C SER A 249 -1.24 12.80 1.49
N SER A 250 -2.13 13.43 0.74
CA SER A 250 -2.61 14.79 1.06
C SER A 250 -3.52 14.85 2.29
N LYS A 251 -4.30 13.80 2.55
CA LYS A 251 -5.12 13.69 3.78
C LYS A 251 -4.26 13.42 5.03
N SER A 252 -3.12 12.77 4.86
CA SER A 252 -2.17 12.46 5.93
C SER A 252 -1.38 13.71 6.38
N ALA A 253 -1.03 14.59 5.47
CA ALA A 253 -0.28 15.81 5.79
C ALA A 253 -1.07 16.81 6.68
N MET A 254 -2.41 16.78 6.61
CA MET A 254 -3.27 17.67 7.44
C MET A 254 -3.42 17.19 8.89
N ALA A 255 -3.03 15.96 9.24
CA ALA A 255 -3.17 15.44 10.59
C ALA A 255 -2.00 15.79 11.53
N ASN A 256 -0.93 16.42 11.03
CA ASN A 256 0.32 16.60 11.77
C ASN A 256 0.60 18.03 12.30
N GLU A 257 -0.36 18.96 12.24
CA GLU A 257 -0.13 20.33 12.69
C GLU A 257 -0.91 20.70 13.96
N SER A 258 -0.63 20.05 15.08
CA SER A 258 -0.86 20.72 16.37
C SER A 258 0.45 20.79 17.15
N THR A 259 0.86 22.00 17.44
CA THR A 259 2.12 22.35 18.11
C THR A 259 2.08 22.17 19.63
N GLN A 260 0.95 21.77 20.22
CA GLN A 260 0.84 21.54 21.66
C GLN A 260 1.11 20.06 22.00
N GLU A 261 2.12 19.81 22.81
CA GLU A 261 2.33 18.47 23.38
C GLU A 261 1.19 18.12 24.31
N PRO A 262 0.53 16.95 24.12
CA PRO A 262 -0.53 16.54 25.02
C PRO A 262 0.06 16.33 26.42
N ALA A 263 -0.61 16.86 27.43
CA ALA A 263 -0.28 16.64 28.83
C ALA A 263 -1.47 15.97 29.53
N PHE A 264 -1.18 15.19 30.58
CA PHE A 264 -2.21 14.63 31.44
C PHE A 264 -1.89 15.01 32.88
N GLN A 265 -2.67 15.93 33.46
CA GLN A 265 -2.40 16.53 34.77
C GLN A 265 -3.43 16.19 35.83
N HIS A 266 -4.71 16.03 35.47
CA HIS A 266 -5.80 15.89 36.42
C HIS A 266 -6.62 14.62 36.20
N ALA A 267 -7.42 14.56 35.13
CA ALA A 267 -8.37 13.47 34.94
C ALA A 267 -8.73 13.22 33.48
N LEU A 268 -9.11 11.97 33.16
CA LEU A 268 -9.83 11.60 31.96
C LEU A 268 -11.32 11.51 32.31
N LYS A 269 -12.15 12.28 31.62
CA LYS A 269 -13.60 12.37 31.86
C LYS A 269 -14.40 11.93 30.66
N VAL A 270 -15.40 11.10 30.89
CA VAL A 270 -16.38 10.64 29.92
C VAL A 270 -17.72 11.26 30.25
N VAL A 271 -18.34 11.93 29.30
CA VAL A 271 -19.60 12.64 29.48
C VAL A 271 -20.60 12.20 28.41
N ASP A 272 -21.67 11.56 28.85
CA ASP A 272 -22.80 11.13 28.03
C ASP A 272 -22.41 10.26 26.81
N LEU A 273 -21.42 9.38 27.00
CA LEU A 273 -20.85 8.58 25.94
C LEU A 273 -21.80 7.48 25.49
N SER A 274 -22.15 7.51 24.23
CA SER A 274 -22.92 6.45 23.55
C SER A 274 -22.23 6.00 22.27
N TYR A 275 -22.25 4.69 22.02
CA TYR A 275 -21.64 4.11 20.83
C TYR A 275 -22.46 2.92 20.31
N SER A 276 -22.63 2.86 18.98
CA SER A 276 -23.40 1.80 18.31
C SER A 276 -22.62 1.23 17.12
N ILE A 277 -22.69 -0.08 16.93
CA ILE A 277 -22.14 -0.77 15.75
C ILE A 277 -23.30 -1.45 15.01
N ASN A 278 -23.45 -1.13 13.72
CA ASN A 278 -24.51 -1.71 12.87
C ASN A 278 -25.93 -1.59 13.48
N GLY A 279 -26.21 -0.46 14.14
CA GLY A 279 -27.48 -0.21 14.81
C GLY A 279 -27.63 -0.85 16.19
N ASN A 280 -26.71 -1.68 16.64
CA ASN A 280 -26.69 -2.26 17.98
C ASN A 280 -25.97 -1.32 18.94
N LYS A 281 -26.66 -0.91 20.00
CA LYS A 281 -26.09 -0.08 21.07
C LYS A 281 -25.10 -0.90 21.89
N ILE A 282 -23.85 -0.44 21.95
CA ILE A 282 -22.76 -1.08 22.68
C ILE A 282 -22.52 -0.34 23.99
N LEU A 283 -22.47 1.00 23.94
CA LEU A 283 -22.35 1.87 25.11
C LEU A 283 -23.53 2.83 25.09
N ASP A 284 -24.08 3.13 26.26
CA ASP A 284 -25.29 3.90 26.41
C ASP A 284 -25.19 4.92 27.56
N HIS A 285 -25.10 6.21 27.24
CA HIS A 285 -25.09 7.34 28.18
C HIS A 285 -24.09 7.20 29.34
N LEU A 286 -22.86 6.72 29.07
CA LEU A 286 -21.86 6.50 30.12
C LEU A 286 -21.27 7.83 30.59
N ASN A 287 -21.14 7.94 31.93
CA ASN A 287 -20.47 9.04 32.61
C ASN A 287 -19.44 8.45 33.57
N LEU A 288 -18.16 8.72 33.33
CA LEU A 288 -17.05 8.15 34.10
C LEU A 288 -15.96 9.22 34.32
N THR A 289 -15.24 9.12 35.43
CA THR A 289 -14.05 9.95 35.67
C THR A 289 -12.91 9.08 36.17
N PHE A 290 -11.76 9.24 35.55
CA PHE A 290 -10.52 8.53 35.92
C PHE A 290 -9.49 9.58 36.33
N GLU A 291 -9.18 9.66 37.59
CA GLU A 291 -8.22 10.61 38.17
C GLU A 291 -6.78 10.19 37.86
N ARG A 292 -5.87 11.13 37.72
CA ARG A 292 -4.45 10.86 37.52
C ARG A 292 -3.89 10.01 38.67
N GLY A 293 -3.09 8.99 38.31
CA GLY A 293 -2.52 8.04 39.29
C GLY A 293 -3.52 7.00 39.78
N GLY A 294 -4.81 7.13 39.46
CA GLY A 294 -5.84 6.15 39.83
C GLY A 294 -5.65 4.79 39.16
N LYS A 295 -6.06 3.73 39.84
CA LYS A 295 -6.03 2.35 39.34
C LYS A 295 -7.46 1.83 39.28
N TYR A 296 -7.97 1.60 38.06
CA TYR A 296 -9.36 1.26 37.82
C TYR A 296 -9.48 -0.11 37.17
N ALA A 297 -10.46 -0.88 37.55
CA ALA A 297 -10.79 -2.16 36.93
C ALA A 297 -12.20 -2.08 36.33
N ILE A 298 -12.29 -2.29 35.00
CA ILE A 298 -13.56 -2.35 34.29
C ILE A 298 -13.99 -3.82 34.23
N VAL A 299 -15.04 -4.17 35.01
CA VAL A 299 -15.55 -5.53 35.09
C VAL A 299 -16.93 -5.65 34.44
N GLY A 300 -17.21 -6.79 33.84
CA GLY A 300 -18.48 -7.06 33.19
C GLY A 300 -18.44 -8.33 32.32
N ARG A 301 -19.59 -8.77 31.84
CA ARG A 301 -19.71 -9.94 30.97
C ARG A 301 -18.89 -9.77 29.69
N SER A 302 -18.46 -10.89 29.09
CA SER A 302 -17.86 -10.83 27.74
C SER A 302 -18.85 -10.21 26.74
N GLY A 303 -18.34 -9.37 25.82
CA GLY A 303 -19.17 -8.69 24.81
C GLY A 303 -19.94 -7.45 25.29
N VAL A 304 -19.83 -7.02 26.55
CA VAL A 304 -20.56 -5.84 27.08
C VAL A 304 -19.98 -4.48 26.62
N GLY A 305 -18.87 -4.49 25.86
CA GLY A 305 -18.28 -3.26 25.34
C GLY A 305 -17.03 -2.75 26.08
N LYS A 306 -16.40 -3.54 26.98
CA LYS A 306 -15.19 -3.14 27.72
C LYS A 306 -14.05 -2.72 26.81
N SER A 307 -13.65 -3.58 25.86
CA SER A 307 -12.59 -3.27 24.89
C SER A 307 -12.98 -2.10 23.97
N THR A 308 -14.27 -1.95 23.65
CA THR A 308 -14.78 -0.81 22.89
C THR A 308 -14.60 0.49 23.66
N LEU A 309 -14.93 0.50 24.96
CA LEU A 309 -14.71 1.66 25.82
C LEU A 309 -13.20 2.01 25.87
N LEU A 310 -12.33 1.03 26.15
CA LEU A 310 -10.87 1.26 26.17
C LEU A 310 -10.35 1.83 24.86
N LYS A 311 -10.83 1.32 23.71
CA LYS A 311 -10.44 1.84 22.38
C LYS A 311 -10.94 3.26 22.10
N ILE A 312 -12.10 3.63 22.65
CA ILE A 312 -12.57 5.02 22.60
C ILE A 312 -11.69 5.91 23.47
N LEU A 313 -11.36 5.50 24.69
CA LEU A 313 -10.52 6.26 25.62
C LEU A 313 -9.07 6.42 25.09
N ASP A 314 -8.57 5.45 24.33
CA ASP A 314 -7.26 5.53 23.66
C ASP A 314 -7.32 6.24 22.29
N GLY A 315 -8.48 6.80 21.91
CA GLY A 315 -8.63 7.56 20.66
C GLY A 315 -8.61 6.72 19.36
N GLN A 316 -8.66 5.39 19.46
CA GLN A 316 -8.71 4.50 18.29
C GLN A 316 -10.09 4.57 17.60
N ILE A 317 -11.17 4.75 18.37
CA ILE A 317 -12.54 4.94 17.90
C ILE A 317 -12.94 6.39 18.17
N THR A 318 -13.31 7.14 17.15
CA THR A 318 -13.62 8.57 17.24
C THR A 318 -15.07 8.93 16.86
N ASP A 319 -15.83 8.00 16.28
CA ASP A 319 -17.20 8.17 15.80
C ASP A 319 -18.26 7.80 16.86
N TYR A 320 -18.16 8.38 18.05
CA TYR A 320 -19.08 8.20 19.17
C TYR A 320 -19.91 9.47 19.44
N ILE A 321 -21.05 9.31 20.14
CA ILE A 321 -21.88 10.40 20.64
C ILE A 321 -21.45 10.73 22.08
N GLY A 322 -21.51 12.00 22.47
CA GLY A 322 -21.03 12.50 23.75
C GLY A 322 -19.60 13.00 23.67
N HIS A 323 -18.92 13.12 24.81
CA HIS A 323 -17.58 13.70 24.91
C HIS A 323 -16.65 12.86 25.78
N VAL A 324 -15.37 12.83 25.40
CA VAL A 324 -14.28 12.32 26.23
C VAL A 324 -13.23 13.43 26.33
N TYR A 325 -12.88 13.80 27.55
CA TYR A 325 -11.91 14.87 27.83
C TYR A 325 -10.68 14.28 28.55
N ILE A 326 -9.51 14.73 28.13
CA ILE A 326 -8.29 14.62 28.95
C ILE A 326 -8.03 16.02 29.51
N ASP A 327 -8.12 16.13 30.83
CA ASP A 327 -8.23 17.40 31.53
C ASP A 327 -9.41 18.23 30.96
N ASP A 328 -9.17 19.33 30.30
CA ASP A 328 -10.22 20.15 29.70
C ASP A 328 -10.26 20.09 28.16
N GLN A 329 -9.48 19.19 27.53
CA GLN A 329 -9.39 19.07 26.08
C GLN A 329 -10.18 17.84 25.56
N ASP A 330 -11.09 18.05 24.59
CA ASP A 330 -11.81 16.94 23.93
C ASP A 330 -10.83 16.04 23.18
N LEU A 331 -10.91 14.75 23.43
CA LEU A 331 -10.03 13.72 22.88
C LEU A 331 -9.96 13.75 21.34
N ARG A 332 -11.07 14.09 20.68
CA ARG A 332 -11.14 14.18 19.20
C ARG A 332 -10.31 15.31 18.60
N THR A 333 -9.97 16.30 19.41
CA THR A 333 -9.13 17.43 18.99
C THR A 333 -7.66 17.23 19.31
N MET A 334 -7.34 16.18 20.09
CA MET A 334 -5.97 15.89 20.48
C MET A 334 -5.20 15.19 19.36
N THR A 335 -4.03 15.69 19.06
CA THR A 335 -3.06 15.01 18.21
C THR A 335 -1.97 14.37 19.07
N ALA A 336 -1.41 13.25 18.60
CA ALA A 336 -0.33 12.54 19.29
C ALA A 336 -0.68 12.04 20.70
N LEU A 337 -1.93 11.59 20.93
CA LEU A 337 -2.38 10.96 22.17
C LEU A 337 -1.44 9.82 22.62
N THR A 338 -0.86 9.08 21.65
CA THR A 338 0.14 8.03 21.89
C THR A 338 1.41 8.51 22.60
N LYS A 339 1.63 9.83 22.77
CA LYS A 339 2.71 10.33 23.63
C LYS A 339 2.40 10.18 25.13
N ILE A 340 1.12 10.22 25.51
CA ILE A 340 0.67 10.17 26.90
C ILE A 340 -0.13 8.91 27.23
N SER A 341 -0.61 8.16 26.26
CA SER A 341 -1.33 6.89 26.43
C SER A 341 -0.60 5.71 25.80
N GLN A 342 -0.86 4.53 26.32
CA GLN A 342 -0.42 3.26 25.76
C GLN A 342 -1.51 2.21 25.95
N TYR A 343 -1.78 1.46 24.86
CA TYR A 343 -2.74 0.37 24.84
C TYR A 343 -2.04 -0.98 24.79
N VAL A 344 -2.39 -1.89 25.70
CA VAL A 344 -1.95 -3.29 25.69
C VAL A 344 -3.14 -4.12 25.21
N ASP A 345 -3.05 -4.61 23.98
CA ASP A 345 -4.12 -5.38 23.32
C ASP A 345 -4.18 -6.82 23.87
N GLN A 346 -5.37 -7.40 23.89
CA GLN A 346 -5.61 -8.80 24.20
C GLN A 346 -4.86 -9.73 23.22
N ASN A 347 -4.85 -9.35 21.92
CA ASN A 347 -4.16 -10.08 20.85
C ASN A 347 -2.77 -9.50 20.61
N VAL A 348 -1.76 -10.11 21.21
CA VAL A 348 -0.37 -9.66 21.09
C VAL A 348 0.20 -10.02 19.72
N TYR A 349 0.69 -9.00 18.99
CA TYR A 349 1.48 -9.18 17.79
C TYR A 349 2.98 -9.04 18.08
N LEU A 350 3.80 -9.97 17.57
CA LEU A 350 5.26 -9.95 17.64
C LEU A 350 5.85 -9.95 16.24
N PHE A 351 6.83 -9.08 16.04
CA PHE A 351 7.57 -9.00 14.79
C PHE A 351 8.59 -10.14 14.67
N ASN A 352 8.84 -10.59 13.46
CA ASN A 352 9.95 -11.50 13.17
C ASN A 352 11.28 -10.75 13.31
N ASP A 353 11.73 -10.55 14.55
CA ASP A 353 12.91 -9.77 14.92
C ASP A 353 13.39 -10.18 16.32
N SER A 354 14.46 -9.57 16.80
CA SER A 354 15.03 -9.83 18.14
C SER A 354 14.05 -9.47 19.26
N VAL A 355 14.26 -10.06 20.43
CA VAL A 355 13.56 -9.67 21.67
C VAL A 355 13.77 -8.19 21.97
N ALA A 356 14.98 -7.67 21.75
CA ALA A 356 15.29 -6.25 21.94
C ALA A 356 14.42 -5.35 21.04
N ASN A 357 14.34 -5.65 19.74
CA ASN A 357 13.55 -4.87 18.80
C ASN A 357 12.05 -5.04 19.05
N ASN A 358 11.59 -6.23 19.42
CA ASN A 358 10.20 -6.44 19.83
C ASN A 358 9.81 -5.68 21.11
N THR A 359 10.75 -5.43 22.01
CA THR A 359 10.51 -4.69 23.25
C THR A 359 10.64 -3.18 23.05
N SER A 360 11.69 -2.73 22.36
CA SER A 360 11.96 -1.29 22.14
C SER A 360 11.22 -0.67 20.98
N LEU A 361 10.62 -1.49 20.10
CA LEU A 361 10.04 -1.08 18.81
C LEU A 361 11.00 -0.22 17.98
N TRP A 362 12.25 -0.70 17.88
CA TRP A 362 13.37 -0.03 17.15
C TRP A 362 13.70 1.37 17.66
N ALA A 363 13.30 1.73 18.89
CA ALA A 363 13.71 3.01 19.48
C ALA A 363 15.23 3.08 19.57
N ASN A 364 15.81 4.27 19.24
CA ASN A 364 17.23 4.48 19.22
C ASN A 364 17.87 4.06 20.56
N LYS A 365 19.03 3.36 20.49
CA LYS A 365 19.81 2.79 21.61
C LYS A 365 20.29 3.81 22.66
N GLN A 366 19.87 5.07 22.62
CA GLN A 366 20.24 6.10 23.60
C GLN A 366 19.58 5.91 24.98
N LYS A 367 18.51 5.10 25.09
CA LYS A 367 18.10 4.63 26.40
C LYS A 367 19.02 3.46 26.77
N SER A 368 19.71 3.58 27.90
CA SER A 368 20.73 2.65 28.39
C SER A 368 20.25 1.18 28.31
N GLY A 369 21.18 0.25 28.03
CA GLY A 369 20.88 -1.20 28.06
C GLY A 369 20.19 -1.65 29.33
N ASP A 370 20.40 -0.92 30.44
CA ASP A 370 19.74 -1.11 31.71
C ASP A 370 18.22 -0.97 31.64
N SER A 371 17.67 -0.06 30.80
CA SER A 371 16.23 0.14 30.66
C SER A 371 15.53 -1.05 29.97
N LEU A 372 16.19 -1.68 28.99
CA LEU A 372 15.68 -2.88 28.32
C LEU A 372 15.64 -4.07 29.29
N GLN A 373 16.75 -4.29 30.02
CA GLN A 373 16.85 -5.40 30.97
C GLN A 373 15.84 -5.24 32.12
N GLN A 374 15.67 -4.02 32.62
CA GLN A 374 14.65 -3.73 33.63
C GLN A 374 13.23 -3.97 33.12
N ALA A 375 12.92 -3.60 31.89
CA ALA A 375 11.62 -3.85 31.28
C ALA A 375 11.32 -5.35 31.14
N LEU A 376 12.32 -6.13 30.69
CA LEU A 376 12.21 -7.59 30.61
C LEU A 376 12.02 -8.24 31.99
N LEU A 377 12.75 -7.76 33.01
CA LEU A 377 12.61 -8.22 34.38
C LEU A 377 11.23 -7.90 34.97
N LYS A 378 10.71 -6.68 34.79
CA LYS A 378 9.37 -6.29 35.28
C LYS A 378 8.29 -7.12 34.61
N ALA A 379 8.42 -7.46 33.34
CA ALA A 379 7.51 -8.31 32.61
C ALA A 379 7.73 -9.81 32.83
N LYS A 380 8.71 -10.20 33.65
CA LYS A 380 9.08 -11.61 33.90
C LYS A 380 9.46 -12.38 32.63
N VAL A 381 10.18 -11.72 31.74
CA VAL A 381 10.71 -12.36 30.52
C VAL A 381 12.00 -13.10 30.87
N ASP A 382 11.86 -14.30 31.40
CA ASP A 382 12.93 -15.19 31.91
C ASP A 382 13.20 -16.39 30.99
N PHE A 383 12.43 -16.53 29.94
CA PHE A 383 12.47 -17.64 28.98
C PHE A 383 13.37 -17.38 27.76
N VAL A 384 13.96 -16.20 27.66
CA VAL A 384 14.90 -15.84 26.60
C VAL A 384 16.33 -15.87 27.10
N LYS A 385 17.26 -16.36 26.27
CA LYS A 385 18.68 -16.47 26.62
C LYS A 385 19.45 -15.15 26.44
N SER A 386 18.98 -14.32 25.53
CA SER A 386 19.60 -13.03 25.18
C SER A 386 18.55 -12.09 24.61
N SER A 387 18.78 -10.79 24.73
CA SER A 387 17.99 -9.75 24.05
C SER A 387 18.07 -9.83 22.51
N ASP A 388 19.13 -10.44 21.97
CA ASP A 388 19.33 -10.62 20.53
C ASP A 388 18.66 -11.90 20.00
N GLN A 389 18.06 -12.72 20.89
CA GLN A 389 17.31 -13.91 20.47
C GLN A 389 16.20 -13.53 19.50
N MET A 390 16.13 -14.20 18.33
CA MET A 390 15.11 -13.98 17.32
C MET A 390 13.77 -14.57 17.74
N ILE A 391 12.73 -13.81 17.50
CA ILE A 391 11.33 -14.23 17.60
C ILE A 391 10.86 -14.53 16.18
N GLU A 392 10.24 -15.68 15.99
CA GLU A 392 9.65 -16.06 14.70
C GLU A 392 8.36 -15.27 14.44
N GLU A 393 7.89 -15.32 13.20
CA GLU A 393 6.70 -14.59 12.75
C GLU A 393 5.53 -14.77 13.74
N ASN A 394 4.99 -13.65 14.21
CA ASN A 394 3.94 -13.60 15.23
C ASN A 394 4.23 -14.45 16.48
N GLY A 395 5.51 -14.68 16.79
CA GLY A 395 5.93 -15.43 18.00
C GLY A 395 5.55 -16.90 17.94
N GLN A 396 5.59 -17.57 16.78
CA GLN A 396 5.24 -19.00 16.66
C GLN A 396 6.07 -19.90 17.57
N ASN A 397 7.30 -19.49 17.90
CA ASN A 397 8.22 -20.18 18.80
C ASN A 397 7.96 -19.87 20.30
N LEU A 398 6.86 -19.16 20.65
CA LEU A 398 6.53 -18.75 22.00
C LEU A 398 5.12 -19.20 22.42
N SER A 399 4.95 -19.53 23.72
CA SER A 399 3.63 -19.76 24.29
C SER A 399 2.81 -18.46 24.37
N GLY A 400 1.48 -18.55 24.52
CA GLY A 400 0.60 -17.39 24.66
C GLY A 400 1.02 -16.47 25.82
N GLY A 401 1.35 -17.05 26.98
CA GLY A 401 1.83 -16.31 28.14
C GLY A 401 3.21 -15.66 27.90
N GLN A 402 4.10 -16.29 27.14
CA GLN A 402 5.39 -15.69 26.76
C GLN A 402 5.20 -14.50 25.80
N LYS A 403 4.29 -14.61 24.83
CA LYS A 403 3.92 -13.47 23.95
C LYS A 403 3.39 -12.31 24.76
N GLN A 404 2.48 -12.59 25.70
CA GLN A 404 1.87 -11.57 26.55
C GLN A 404 2.91 -10.88 27.44
N ARG A 405 3.88 -11.62 28.02
CA ARG A 405 4.99 -11.04 28.78
C ARG A 405 5.89 -10.12 27.94
N LEU A 406 6.14 -10.46 26.67
CA LEU A 406 6.87 -9.56 25.77
C LEU A 406 6.09 -8.29 25.43
N ALA A 407 4.78 -8.37 25.25
CA ALA A 407 3.94 -7.17 25.07
C ALA A 407 3.99 -6.26 26.30
N LEU A 408 3.96 -6.85 27.51
CA LEU A 408 4.10 -6.12 28.77
C LEU A 408 5.50 -5.52 28.93
N ALA A 409 6.55 -6.18 28.41
CA ALA A 409 7.89 -5.62 28.38
C ALA A 409 7.97 -4.35 27.50
N ARG A 410 7.25 -4.28 26.36
CA ARG A 410 7.10 -3.04 25.57
C ARG A 410 6.57 -1.90 26.42
N PHE A 411 5.55 -2.18 27.20
CA PHE A 411 4.94 -1.22 28.11
C PHE A 411 5.95 -0.69 29.13
N PHE A 412 6.63 -1.58 29.84
CA PHE A 412 7.60 -1.20 30.87
C PHE A 412 8.87 -0.53 30.31
N TYR A 413 9.18 -0.74 29.03
CA TYR A 413 10.30 -0.08 28.37
C TYR A 413 10.06 1.41 28.12
N SER A 414 8.82 1.80 27.79
CA SER A 414 8.45 3.19 27.56
C SER A 414 7.10 3.52 28.22
N PRO A 415 7.06 3.56 29.56
CA PRO A 415 5.83 3.79 30.30
C PRO A 415 5.24 5.16 29.97
N LYS A 416 3.91 5.23 29.95
CA LYS A 416 3.13 6.44 29.67
C LYS A 416 2.26 6.78 30.89
N PRO A 417 1.84 8.07 31.05
CA PRO A 417 0.96 8.46 32.16
C PRO A 417 -0.39 7.76 32.18
N ILE A 418 -0.90 7.34 31.02
CA ILE A 418 -2.16 6.58 30.91
C ILE A 418 -1.87 5.21 30.29
N ALA A 419 -2.35 4.15 30.93
CA ALA A 419 -2.24 2.79 30.45
C ALA A 419 -3.62 2.15 30.32
N PHE A 420 -3.95 1.67 29.13
CA PHE A 420 -5.13 0.86 28.87
C PHE A 420 -4.70 -0.59 28.68
N VAL A 421 -5.14 -1.49 29.57
CA VAL A 421 -4.75 -2.90 29.53
C VAL A 421 -6.00 -3.76 29.34
N ASP A 422 -6.15 -4.29 28.12
CA ASP A 422 -7.27 -5.16 27.74
C ASP A 422 -6.86 -6.63 27.93
N GLU A 423 -7.26 -7.22 29.06
CA GLU A 423 -6.95 -8.60 29.43
C GLU A 423 -5.45 -8.97 29.36
N GLY A 424 -4.55 -7.99 29.62
CA GLY A 424 -3.10 -8.13 29.43
C GLY A 424 -2.41 -9.23 30.26
N THR A 425 -3.12 -9.92 31.17
CA THR A 425 -2.59 -11.01 31.97
C THR A 425 -3.40 -12.31 31.86
N SER A 426 -4.37 -12.38 30.93
CA SER A 426 -5.31 -13.51 30.81
C SER A 426 -4.65 -14.85 30.41
N ALA A 427 -3.51 -14.80 29.69
CA ALA A 427 -2.75 -16.00 29.29
C ALA A 427 -1.61 -16.35 30.25
N LEU A 428 -1.47 -15.63 31.39
CA LEU A 428 -0.45 -15.87 32.39
C LEU A 428 -0.97 -16.80 33.49
N ASP A 429 -0.07 -17.56 34.10
CA ASP A 429 -0.36 -18.25 35.36
C ASP A 429 -0.61 -17.24 36.50
N ALA A 430 -1.35 -17.66 37.52
CA ALA A 430 -1.83 -16.77 38.58
C ALA A 430 -0.69 -16.05 39.34
N GLU A 431 0.45 -16.72 39.54
CA GLU A 431 1.58 -16.12 40.26
C GLU A 431 2.30 -15.06 39.38
N THR A 432 2.57 -15.38 38.12
CA THR A 432 3.17 -14.43 37.15
C THR A 432 2.22 -13.24 36.94
N ALA A 433 0.93 -13.49 36.75
CA ALA A 433 -0.07 -12.44 36.62
C ALA A 433 -0.07 -11.48 37.79
N ARG A 434 -0.06 -12.03 39.03
CA ARG A 434 0.01 -11.24 40.26
C ARG A 434 1.27 -10.39 40.37
N GLN A 435 2.42 -10.97 40.05
CA GLN A 435 3.71 -10.27 40.11
C GLN A 435 3.79 -9.13 39.09
N VAL A 436 3.34 -9.35 37.86
CA VAL A 436 3.31 -8.32 36.80
C VAL A 436 2.28 -7.25 37.14
N THR A 437 1.06 -7.61 37.60
CA THR A 437 0.05 -6.63 38.01
C THR A 437 0.56 -5.74 39.14
N LYS A 438 1.33 -6.29 40.10
CA LYS A 438 1.97 -5.50 41.15
C LYS A 438 2.92 -4.42 40.59
N GLN A 439 3.61 -4.67 39.48
CA GLN A 439 4.46 -3.65 38.86
C GLN A 439 3.64 -2.45 38.30
N PHE A 440 2.45 -2.70 37.77
CA PHE A 440 1.53 -1.63 37.36
C PHE A 440 1.00 -0.82 38.54
N LEU A 441 0.62 -1.52 39.61
CA LEU A 441 0.03 -0.88 40.80
C LEU A 441 1.02 -0.03 41.58
N ASN A 442 2.32 -0.35 41.51
CA ASN A 442 3.35 0.33 42.27
C ASN A 442 3.82 1.65 41.63
N ASP A 443 3.40 1.97 40.44
CA ASP A 443 3.74 3.25 39.78
C ASP A 443 2.67 4.31 40.17
N PRO A 444 2.98 5.30 41.02
CA PRO A 444 2.01 6.28 41.50
C PRO A 444 1.60 7.29 40.40
N ASP A 445 2.42 7.53 39.42
CA ASP A 445 2.19 8.52 38.38
C ASP A 445 1.37 7.99 37.19
N MET A 446 1.23 6.68 37.12
CA MET A 446 0.49 6.01 36.04
C MET A 446 -0.98 5.87 36.40
N THR A 447 -1.88 6.24 35.50
CA THR A 447 -3.32 5.93 35.55
C THR A 447 -3.59 4.67 34.75
N LEU A 448 -4.19 3.65 35.38
CA LEU A 448 -4.42 2.32 34.81
C LEU A 448 -5.92 2.02 34.78
#